data_a9e5e4304f7fabcd18c6ca986f14e37c
#
_entry.id   a9e5e4304f7fabcd18c6ca986f14e37c
#
_cell.length_a   1.000
_cell.length_b   1.000
_cell.length_c   1.000
_cell.angle_alpha   90.00
_cell.angle_beta   90.00
_cell.angle_gamma   90.00
#
_symmetry.space_group_name_H-M   'P 1'
#
loop_
_entity.id
_entity.type
_entity.pdbx_description
1 polymer ?
#
loop_
_entity_poly.entity_id
_entity_poly.type
_entity_poly.pdbx_seq_one_letter_code
_entity_poly.pdbx_strand_id
1 'polypeptide(L)'
;MIGDMEITKGEDIKSYALEVGYKKQEKDLFRVSIVDKELNQEQIILRNDAGVFVVTPSLNQIFKFEGNWPLNSPKPYLLQSIVEIAQKKEAKVEKEDDGYLVSSRVHYPNNKNFYREEIMFDKEAKVKWLQIYNKDDVAELKIAFKKVKYDAPIKDTYFDVPQTLDKKASVSAIQEEDLPLYPMMLHGAQLTNTSRMNINGKVKHVLEYSGDANFTVVQMKKDSVEKTQTVIMPGQMIDVLDMVGFYDGNHVSAIYDNVEFTVFSEDLSPDEMMSVITSMQVAVMK
;
A
#
# COMPACT_ATOMS: atom_id res chain seq x y z
N MET A 1 6.26 -15.92 -4.44
CA MET A 1 5.15 -15.82 -5.42
C MET A 1 5.40 -14.64 -6.31
N ILE A 2 5.04 -14.72 -7.60
CA ILE A 2 5.14 -13.61 -8.56
C ILE A 2 3.78 -13.51 -9.26
N GLY A 3 3.27 -12.31 -9.43
CA GLY A 3 1.97 -12.08 -10.06
C GLY A 3 1.75 -10.64 -10.50
N ASP A 4 0.55 -10.40 -10.96
CA ASP A 4 0.03 -9.06 -11.24
C ASP A 4 -1.10 -8.75 -10.27
N MET A 5 -1.18 -7.52 -9.83
CA MET A 5 -2.23 -7.00 -8.95
C MET A 5 -2.91 -5.82 -9.64
N GLU A 6 -4.23 -5.82 -9.62
CA GLU A 6 -5.07 -4.72 -10.10
C GLU A 6 -5.91 -4.20 -8.92
N ILE A 7 -5.92 -2.90 -8.72
CA ILE A 7 -6.68 -2.21 -7.67
C ILE A 7 -7.62 -1.23 -8.33
N THR A 8 -8.92 -1.33 -8.03
CA THR A 8 -9.92 -0.37 -8.47
C THR A 8 -9.86 0.88 -7.61
N LYS A 9 -9.71 2.04 -8.23
CA LYS A 9 -9.66 3.36 -7.61
C LYS A 9 -10.73 4.26 -8.27
N GLY A 10 -11.95 4.22 -7.74
CA GLY A 10 -13.08 4.89 -8.38
C GLY A 10 -13.41 4.26 -9.74
N GLU A 11 -13.28 5.03 -10.83
CA GLU A 11 -13.48 4.55 -12.20
C GLU A 11 -12.19 3.98 -12.84
N ASP A 12 -11.04 4.19 -12.22
CA ASP A 12 -9.73 3.77 -12.73
C ASP A 12 -9.30 2.41 -12.18
N ILE A 13 -8.49 1.69 -12.94
CA ILE A 13 -7.82 0.46 -12.51
C ILE A 13 -6.31 0.67 -12.58
N LYS A 14 -5.67 0.62 -11.42
CA LYS A 14 -4.21 0.65 -11.32
C LYS A 14 -3.62 -0.74 -11.35
N SER A 15 -2.56 -0.93 -12.11
CA SER A 15 -1.91 -2.22 -12.33
C SER A 15 -0.49 -2.24 -11.78
N TYR A 16 -0.19 -3.30 -11.03
CA TYR A 16 1.08 -3.50 -10.35
C TYR A 16 1.69 -4.86 -10.70
N ALA A 17 3.02 -4.92 -10.77
CA ALA A 17 3.73 -6.19 -10.69
C ALA A 17 4.04 -6.48 -9.22
N LEU A 18 3.78 -7.73 -8.81
CA LEU A 18 3.88 -8.17 -7.42
C LEU A 18 4.90 -9.31 -7.31
N GLU A 19 5.85 -9.19 -6.38
CA GLU A 19 6.72 -10.28 -5.95
C GLU A 19 6.67 -10.43 -4.44
N VAL A 20 6.40 -11.64 -3.95
CA VAL A 20 6.31 -11.95 -2.52
C VAL A 20 7.25 -13.09 -2.19
N GLY A 21 8.21 -12.83 -1.32
CA GLY A 21 9.06 -13.81 -0.66
C GLY A 21 8.70 -13.94 0.81
N TYR A 22 8.64 -15.17 1.28
CA TYR A 22 8.41 -15.51 2.69
C TYR A 22 9.34 -16.65 3.10
N LYS A 23 9.90 -16.57 4.28
CA LYS A 23 10.66 -17.64 4.91
C LYS A 23 10.33 -17.72 6.38
N LYS A 24 9.88 -18.92 6.80
CA LYS A 24 9.60 -19.20 8.21
C LYS A 24 10.91 -19.39 8.97
N GLN A 25 11.08 -18.62 10.03
CA GLN A 25 12.18 -18.73 11.01
C GLN A 25 11.64 -18.42 12.40
N GLU A 26 12.50 -18.24 13.43
CA GLU A 26 12.10 -17.78 14.75
C GLU A 26 11.35 -16.42 14.64
N LYS A 27 11.90 -15.51 13.83
CA LYS A 27 11.17 -14.34 13.33
C LYS A 27 10.95 -14.51 11.84
N ASP A 28 9.69 -14.54 11.45
CA ASP A 28 9.32 -14.70 10.04
C ASP A 28 9.90 -13.59 9.18
N LEU A 29 10.50 -13.97 8.07
CA LEU A 29 11.08 -13.04 7.10
C LEU A 29 10.11 -12.82 5.94
N PHE A 30 9.93 -11.55 5.57
CA PHE A 30 9.07 -11.14 4.45
C PHE A 30 9.81 -10.16 3.55
N ARG A 31 9.59 -10.30 2.25
CA ARG A 31 9.91 -9.30 1.25
C ARG A 31 8.76 -9.22 0.26
N VAL A 32 8.16 -8.05 0.15
CA VAL A 32 7.11 -7.76 -0.81
C VAL A 32 7.58 -6.60 -1.68
N SER A 33 7.68 -6.83 -2.98
CA SER A 33 7.95 -5.81 -3.99
C SER A 33 6.68 -5.54 -4.77
N ILE A 34 6.28 -4.29 -4.85
CA ILE A 34 5.12 -3.79 -5.60
C ILE A 34 5.62 -2.73 -6.55
N VAL A 35 5.46 -2.98 -7.85
CA VAL A 35 5.91 -2.05 -8.91
C VAL A 35 4.68 -1.52 -9.64
N ASP A 36 4.45 -0.23 -9.56
CA ASP A 36 3.47 0.44 -10.40
C ASP A 36 3.90 0.34 -11.87
N LYS A 37 3.04 -0.22 -12.72
CA LYS A 37 3.39 -0.51 -14.12
C LYS A 37 3.37 0.74 -15.01
N GLU A 38 2.65 1.77 -14.63
CA GLU A 38 2.61 3.04 -15.37
C GLU A 38 3.80 3.91 -15.02
N LEU A 39 4.07 4.07 -13.71
CA LEU A 39 5.12 4.94 -13.22
C LEU A 39 6.50 4.27 -13.19
N ASN A 40 6.55 2.93 -13.31
CA ASN A 40 7.74 2.12 -13.07
C ASN A 40 8.38 2.42 -11.69
N GLN A 41 7.55 2.74 -10.71
CA GLN A 41 7.97 3.01 -9.34
C GLN A 41 7.80 1.76 -8.49
N GLU A 42 8.87 1.39 -7.80
CA GLU A 42 8.91 0.22 -6.92
C GLU A 42 8.84 0.66 -5.46
N GLN A 43 8.01 -0.02 -4.69
CA GLN A 43 8.04 0.01 -3.24
C GLN A 43 8.32 -1.40 -2.73
N ILE A 44 9.28 -1.55 -1.81
CA ILE A 44 9.61 -2.84 -1.23
C ILE A 44 9.36 -2.77 0.27
N ILE A 45 8.54 -3.68 0.78
CA ILE A 45 8.33 -3.84 2.21
C ILE A 45 9.13 -5.07 2.66
N LEU A 46 10.03 -4.86 3.61
CA LEU A 46 10.90 -5.88 4.17
C LEU A 46 10.62 -6.07 5.65
N ARG A 47 10.59 -7.31 6.08
CA ARG A 47 10.70 -7.67 7.49
C ARG A 47 11.80 -8.70 7.68
N ASN A 48 12.71 -8.40 8.60
CA ASN A 48 13.78 -9.28 9.02
C ASN A 48 14.06 -9.11 10.53
N ASP A 49 15.14 -9.68 11.04
CA ASP A 49 15.51 -9.60 12.46
C ASP A 49 15.77 -8.17 12.94
N ALA A 50 16.19 -7.28 12.04
CA ALA A 50 16.48 -5.87 12.36
C ALA A 50 15.23 -4.97 12.39
N GLY A 51 14.06 -5.45 11.93
CA GLY A 51 12.79 -4.71 11.95
C GLY A 51 12.01 -4.76 10.66
N VAL A 52 11.13 -3.77 10.50
CA VAL A 52 10.30 -3.56 9.30
C VAL A 52 10.85 -2.36 8.54
N PHE A 53 10.98 -2.50 7.22
CA PHE A 53 11.54 -1.47 6.36
C PHE A 53 10.66 -1.28 5.14
N VAL A 54 10.49 -0.03 4.74
CA VAL A 54 9.92 0.33 3.43
C VAL A 54 11.02 0.99 2.60
N VAL A 55 11.34 0.36 1.49
CA VAL A 55 12.39 0.82 0.57
C VAL A 55 11.72 1.51 -0.59
N THR A 56 12.10 2.75 -0.87
CA THR A 56 11.60 3.58 -1.98
C THR A 56 12.76 3.95 -2.90
N PRO A 57 13.05 3.14 -3.93
CA PRO A 57 14.21 3.36 -4.80
C PRO A 57 14.17 4.69 -5.55
N SER A 58 12.99 5.18 -5.95
CA SER A 58 12.83 6.47 -6.62
C SER A 58 13.35 7.66 -5.81
N LEU A 59 13.26 7.58 -4.48
CA LEU A 59 13.79 8.60 -3.56
C LEU A 59 15.19 8.29 -3.03
N ASN A 60 15.72 7.09 -3.31
CA ASN A 60 16.94 6.58 -2.72
C ASN A 60 16.87 6.53 -1.17
N GLN A 61 15.69 6.23 -0.63
CA GLN A 61 15.41 6.23 0.81
C GLN A 61 14.88 4.89 1.31
N ILE A 62 15.22 4.59 2.56
CA ILE A 62 14.75 3.42 3.30
C ILE A 62 14.12 3.96 4.59
N PHE A 63 12.88 3.59 4.84
CA PHE A 63 12.17 3.97 6.06
C PHE A 63 12.13 2.76 6.99
N LYS A 64 12.65 2.91 8.21
CA LYS A 64 12.61 1.87 9.23
C LYS A 64 11.47 2.15 10.19
N PHE A 65 10.61 1.16 10.37
CA PHE A 65 9.46 1.21 11.27
C PHE A 65 9.65 0.30 12.47
N GLU A 66 9.04 0.68 13.57
CA GLU A 66 8.80 -0.20 14.69
C GLU A 66 7.47 -0.93 14.51
N GLY A 67 7.36 -2.19 14.97
CA GLY A 67 6.11 -2.93 14.91
C GLY A 67 6.23 -4.35 14.35
N ASN A 68 5.08 -4.97 14.15
CA ASN A 68 4.94 -6.40 13.83
C ASN A 68 4.31 -6.66 12.46
N TRP A 69 4.46 -5.72 11.50
CA TRP A 69 3.99 -5.98 10.13
C TRP A 69 4.57 -7.31 9.59
N PRO A 70 3.84 -8.16 8.87
CA PRO A 70 2.41 -8.06 8.56
C PRO A 70 1.52 -8.77 9.58
N LEU A 71 2.05 -9.24 10.71
CA LEU A 71 1.35 -10.16 11.63
C LEU A 71 0.07 -9.59 12.25
N ASN A 72 0.02 -8.26 12.39
CA ASN A 72 -1.15 -7.54 12.89
C ASN A 72 -2.01 -6.90 11.76
N SER A 73 -1.63 -7.10 10.50
CA SER A 73 -2.28 -6.49 9.35
C SER A 73 -2.25 -7.46 8.16
N PRO A 74 -3.19 -8.43 8.11
CA PRO A 74 -3.25 -9.41 7.03
C PRO A 74 -3.35 -8.72 5.67
N LYS A 75 -2.69 -9.30 4.66
CA LYS A 75 -2.69 -8.78 3.29
C LYS A 75 -3.10 -9.86 2.31
N PRO A 76 -3.94 -9.53 1.32
CA PRO A 76 -4.45 -10.53 0.38
C PRO A 76 -3.35 -11.23 -0.43
N TYR A 77 -2.22 -10.58 -0.66
CA TYR A 77 -1.09 -11.15 -1.40
C TYR A 77 -0.17 -12.04 -0.54
N LEU A 78 -0.40 -12.18 0.76
CA LEU A 78 0.40 -13.04 1.63
C LEU A 78 -0.20 -14.44 1.71
N LEU A 79 0.65 -15.46 1.56
CA LEU A 79 0.23 -16.84 1.64
C LEU A 79 -0.48 -17.18 2.95
N GLN A 80 -0.03 -16.58 4.07
CA GLN A 80 -0.65 -16.77 5.39
C GLN A 80 -2.11 -16.32 5.40
N SER A 81 -2.42 -15.15 4.85
CA SER A 81 -3.78 -14.63 4.76
C SER A 81 -4.65 -15.48 3.83
N ILE A 82 -4.11 -15.91 2.69
CA ILE A 82 -4.77 -16.81 1.73
C ILE A 82 -5.16 -18.13 2.41
N VAL A 83 -4.22 -18.74 3.14
CA VAL A 83 -4.46 -20.01 3.85
C VAL A 83 -5.46 -19.81 4.98
N GLU A 84 -5.32 -18.74 5.77
CA GLU A 84 -6.25 -18.43 6.85
C GLU A 84 -7.69 -18.30 6.36
N ILE A 85 -7.91 -17.60 5.24
CA ILE A 85 -9.24 -17.43 4.63
C ILE A 85 -9.76 -18.78 4.13
N ALA A 86 -8.93 -19.57 3.46
CA ALA A 86 -9.33 -20.89 2.96
C ALA A 86 -9.68 -21.90 4.08
N GLN A 87 -9.17 -21.70 5.29
CA GLN A 87 -9.43 -22.55 6.45
C GLN A 87 -10.58 -22.07 7.35
N LYS A 88 -11.22 -20.93 7.03
CA LYS A 88 -12.37 -20.46 7.80
C LYS A 88 -13.54 -21.45 7.73
N LYS A 89 -14.24 -21.66 8.83
CA LYS A 89 -15.41 -22.57 8.91
C LYS A 89 -16.53 -22.16 7.96
N GLU A 90 -16.71 -20.86 7.75
CA GLU A 90 -17.71 -20.27 6.85
C GLU A 90 -17.26 -20.23 5.38
N ALA A 91 -16.03 -20.61 5.08
CA ALA A 91 -15.56 -20.66 3.70
C ALA A 91 -16.32 -21.73 2.91
N LYS A 92 -16.83 -21.33 1.75
CA LYS A 92 -17.45 -22.24 0.78
C LYS A 92 -16.39 -22.70 -0.19
N VAL A 93 -16.38 -24.01 -0.46
CA VAL A 93 -15.46 -24.62 -1.42
C VAL A 93 -16.28 -25.26 -2.52
N GLU A 94 -16.05 -24.82 -3.74
CA GLU A 94 -16.67 -25.37 -4.95
C GLU A 94 -15.60 -26.02 -5.81
N LYS A 95 -15.91 -27.21 -6.33
CA LYS A 95 -15.01 -27.91 -7.23
C LYS A 95 -15.24 -27.42 -8.64
N GLU A 96 -14.19 -26.93 -9.28
CA GLU A 96 -14.16 -26.50 -10.66
C GLU A 96 -13.37 -27.49 -11.53
N ASP A 97 -13.49 -27.37 -12.87
CA ASP A 97 -12.75 -28.21 -13.79
C ASP A 97 -11.24 -28.15 -13.61
N ASP A 98 -10.73 -26.96 -13.27
CA ASP A 98 -9.29 -26.66 -13.13
C ASP A 98 -8.78 -26.66 -11.68
N GLY A 99 -9.65 -26.93 -10.69
CA GLY A 99 -9.24 -26.90 -9.30
C GLY A 99 -10.36 -26.67 -8.31
N TYR A 100 -10.17 -25.73 -7.39
CA TYR A 100 -11.11 -25.43 -6.31
C TYR A 100 -11.26 -23.93 -6.14
N LEU A 101 -12.50 -23.45 -6.19
CA LEU A 101 -12.85 -22.09 -5.84
C LEU A 101 -13.25 -22.02 -4.38
N VAL A 102 -12.57 -21.17 -3.62
CA VAL A 102 -12.89 -20.90 -2.21
C VAL A 102 -13.43 -19.51 -2.10
N SER A 103 -14.60 -19.34 -1.49
CA SER A 103 -15.19 -18.04 -1.23
C SER A 103 -15.49 -17.85 0.25
N SER A 104 -15.19 -16.66 0.77
CA SER A 104 -15.44 -16.31 2.18
C SER A 104 -15.66 -14.81 2.36
N ARG A 105 -16.37 -14.44 3.42
CA ARG A 105 -16.37 -13.06 3.92
C ARG A 105 -15.02 -12.74 4.51
N VAL A 106 -14.55 -11.51 4.24
CA VAL A 106 -13.26 -11.03 4.72
C VAL A 106 -13.39 -9.72 5.48
N HIS A 107 -12.41 -9.47 6.31
CA HIS A 107 -12.23 -8.21 7.00
C HIS A 107 -10.74 -7.87 7.00
N TYR A 108 -10.41 -6.81 6.27
CA TYR A 108 -9.06 -6.25 6.24
C TYR A 108 -9.09 -4.89 6.95
N PRO A 109 -8.40 -4.72 8.08
CA PRO A 109 -8.53 -3.53 8.92
C PRO A 109 -8.38 -2.21 8.16
N ASN A 110 -7.39 -2.12 7.27
CA ASN A 110 -7.08 -0.91 6.52
C ASN A 110 -7.81 -0.82 5.16
N ASN A 111 -8.75 -1.74 4.88
CA ASN A 111 -9.51 -1.79 3.62
C ASN A 111 -10.96 -2.14 3.91
N LYS A 112 -11.71 -1.20 4.48
CA LYS A 112 -13.08 -1.38 4.97
C LYS A 112 -14.09 -1.74 3.86
N ASN A 113 -13.76 -1.45 2.59
CA ASN A 113 -14.61 -1.81 1.44
C ASN A 113 -14.51 -3.29 1.06
N PHE A 114 -13.46 -3.99 1.52
CA PHE A 114 -13.29 -5.41 1.24
C PHE A 114 -14.29 -6.22 2.05
N TYR A 115 -15.13 -6.97 1.33
CA TYR A 115 -16.25 -7.68 1.96
C TYR A 115 -16.24 -9.19 1.71
N ARG A 116 -15.99 -9.60 0.46
CA ARG A 116 -15.98 -11.01 0.04
C ARG A 116 -14.74 -11.28 -0.79
N GLU A 117 -14.08 -12.39 -0.53
CA GLU A 117 -12.91 -12.83 -1.29
C GLU A 117 -13.17 -14.19 -1.93
N GLU A 118 -12.77 -14.32 -3.18
CA GLU A 118 -12.70 -15.55 -3.95
C GLU A 118 -11.26 -15.90 -4.23
N ILE A 119 -10.89 -17.16 -4.00
CA ILE A 119 -9.53 -17.66 -4.21
C ILE A 119 -9.62 -18.93 -5.05
N MET A 120 -8.96 -18.92 -6.20
CA MET A 120 -8.86 -20.10 -7.06
C MET A 120 -7.56 -20.82 -6.81
N PHE A 121 -7.67 -22.10 -6.47
CA PHE A 121 -6.55 -23.02 -6.36
C PHE A 121 -6.58 -24.03 -7.54
N ASP A 122 -5.41 -24.41 -8.04
CA ASP A 122 -5.32 -25.51 -8.97
C ASP A 122 -5.52 -26.87 -8.27
N LYS A 123 -5.48 -27.97 -9.05
CA LYS A 123 -5.63 -29.34 -8.53
C LYS A 123 -4.53 -29.76 -7.55
N GLU A 124 -3.41 -29.04 -7.54
CA GLU A 124 -2.26 -29.26 -6.65
C GLU A 124 -2.28 -28.31 -5.45
N ALA A 125 -3.41 -27.60 -5.22
CA ALA A 125 -3.59 -26.59 -4.19
C ALA A 125 -2.62 -25.38 -4.30
N LYS A 126 -2.14 -25.07 -5.49
CA LYS A 126 -1.42 -23.82 -5.74
C LYS A 126 -2.42 -22.72 -6.07
N VAL A 127 -2.27 -21.56 -5.42
CA VAL A 127 -3.11 -20.41 -5.70
C VAL A 127 -2.84 -19.90 -7.12
N LYS A 128 -3.90 -19.72 -7.91
CA LYS A 128 -3.87 -19.18 -9.28
C LYS A 128 -4.22 -17.70 -9.32
N TRP A 129 -5.30 -17.35 -8.65
CA TRP A 129 -5.76 -15.97 -8.55
C TRP A 129 -6.62 -15.80 -7.29
N LEU A 130 -6.77 -14.57 -6.88
CA LEU A 130 -7.78 -14.15 -5.93
C LEU A 130 -8.45 -12.85 -6.40
N GLN A 131 -9.67 -12.64 -5.95
CA GLN A 131 -10.43 -11.44 -6.23
C GLN A 131 -11.23 -11.05 -4.98
N ILE A 132 -11.21 -9.76 -4.66
CA ILE A 132 -11.94 -9.21 -3.53
C ILE A 132 -13.01 -8.25 -4.05
N TYR A 133 -14.20 -8.39 -3.51
CA TYR A 133 -15.37 -7.62 -3.85
C TYR A 133 -15.84 -6.79 -2.66
N ASN A 134 -16.43 -5.65 -2.95
CA ASN A 134 -17.16 -4.87 -1.97
C ASN A 134 -18.58 -5.44 -1.72
N LYS A 135 -19.40 -4.73 -0.95
CA LYS A 135 -20.77 -5.16 -0.63
C LYS A 135 -21.73 -5.13 -1.83
N ASP A 136 -21.39 -4.37 -2.85
CA ASP A 136 -22.19 -4.21 -4.09
C ASP A 136 -21.69 -5.16 -5.19
N ASP A 137 -20.88 -6.18 -4.83
CA ASP A 137 -20.25 -7.14 -5.75
C ASP A 137 -19.36 -6.51 -6.83
N VAL A 138 -18.84 -5.30 -6.57
CA VAL A 138 -17.84 -4.67 -7.44
C VAL A 138 -16.45 -5.17 -7.03
N ALA A 139 -15.63 -5.55 -8.02
CA ALA A 139 -14.27 -6.00 -7.78
C ALA A 139 -13.38 -4.81 -7.40
N GLU A 140 -12.83 -4.85 -6.18
CA GLU A 140 -11.93 -3.84 -5.63
C GLU A 140 -10.45 -4.22 -5.82
N LEU A 141 -10.15 -5.51 -5.80
CA LEU A 141 -8.81 -6.05 -5.94
C LEU A 141 -8.83 -7.34 -6.73
N LYS A 142 -7.85 -7.51 -7.62
CA LYS A 142 -7.58 -8.78 -8.29
C LYS A 142 -6.09 -9.07 -8.29
N ILE A 143 -5.70 -10.30 -7.95
CA ILE A 143 -4.32 -10.77 -8.05
C ILE A 143 -4.29 -12.04 -8.89
N ALA A 144 -3.49 -12.03 -9.96
CA ALA A 144 -3.22 -13.18 -10.81
C ALA A 144 -1.79 -13.67 -10.55
N PHE A 145 -1.62 -14.86 -9.97
CA PHE A 145 -0.31 -15.42 -9.68
C PHE A 145 0.25 -16.15 -10.90
N LYS A 146 1.37 -15.68 -11.43
CA LYS A 146 2.07 -16.28 -12.58
C LYS A 146 3.01 -17.41 -12.15
N LYS A 147 3.57 -17.30 -10.94
CA LYS A 147 4.52 -18.27 -10.40
C LYS A 147 4.35 -18.38 -8.90
N VAL A 148 4.00 -19.59 -8.48
CA VAL A 148 3.92 -19.94 -7.06
C VAL A 148 4.86 -21.11 -6.81
N LYS A 149 5.78 -20.95 -5.87
CA LYS A 149 6.66 -22.01 -5.40
C LYS A 149 6.58 -22.05 -3.88
N TYR A 150 5.98 -23.10 -3.36
CA TYR A 150 6.08 -23.44 -1.94
C TYR A 150 7.46 -24.09 -1.71
N ASP A 151 7.97 -23.96 -0.51
CA ASP A 151 9.27 -24.53 -0.08
C ASP A 151 10.46 -24.14 -0.99
N ALA A 152 10.41 -22.93 -1.57
CA ALA A 152 11.50 -22.43 -2.38
C ALA A 152 12.76 -22.23 -1.52
N PRO A 153 13.95 -22.65 -1.98
CA PRO A 153 15.21 -22.43 -1.25
C PRO A 153 15.65 -20.98 -1.34
N ILE A 154 15.05 -20.10 -0.51
CA ILE A 154 15.36 -18.69 -0.49
C ILE A 154 16.52 -18.46 0.49
N LYS A 155 17.59 -17.80 0.02
CA LYS A 155 18.71 -17.38 0.87
C LYS A 155 18.29 -16.26 1.80
N ASP A 156 18.84 -16.19 3.01
CA ASP A 156 18.53 -15.15 3.99
C ASP A 156 18.88 -13.76 3.46
N THR A 157 19.96 -13.65 2.65
CA THR A 157 20.37 -12.41 2.00
C THR A 157 19.31 -11.77 1.07
N TYR A 158 18.29 -12.53 0.65
CA TYR A 158 17.16 -11.98 -0.09
C TYR A 158 16.31 -11.03 0.75
N PHE A 159 16.35 -11.18 2.07
CA PHE A 159 15.62 -10.36 3.03
C PHE A 159 16.48 -9.29 3.70
N ASP A 160 17.73 -9.12 3.25
CA ASP A 160 18.59 -8.08 3.76
C ASP A 160 18.12 -6.69 3.28
N VAL A 161 18.30 -5.70 4.14
CA VAL A 161 18.08 -4.31 3.76
C VAL A 161 19.22 -3.88 2.84
N PRO A 162 18.92 -3.42 1.62
CA PRO A 162 19.96 -3.03 0.67
C PRO A 162 20.74 -1.82 1.20
N GLN A 163 22.07 -1.85 1.09
CA GLN A 163 22.93 -0.73 1.48
C GLN A 163 22.94 0.39 0.43
N THR A 164 22.71 0.01 -0.83
CA THR A 164 22.62 0.91 -1.97
C THR A 164 21.39 0.55 -2.78
N LEU A 165 20.71 1.54 -3.31
CA LEU A 165 19.54 1.35 -4.16
C LEU A 165 19.89 1.68 -5.60
N ASP A 166 19.57 0.74 -6.50
CA ASP A 166 19.67 1.01 -7.93
C ASP A 166 18.57 1.99 -8.33
N LYS A 167 18.97 3.16 -8.80
CA LYS A 167 18.05 4.14 -9.36
C LYS A 167 17.47 3.60 -10.66
N LYS A 168 16.32 2.95 -10.60
CA LYS A 168 15.56 2.63 -11.80
C LYS A 168 15.00 3.92 -12.39
N ALA A 169 15.00 4.03 -13.71
CA ALA A 169 14.29 5.12 -14.36
C ALA A 169 12.79 5.00 -14.03
N SER A 170 12.31 5.88 -13.20
CA SER A 170 10.88 6.00 -12.85
C SER A 170 10.31 7.24 -13.52
N VAL A 171 9.07 7.17 -13.91
CA VAL A 171 8.32 8.32 -14.41
C VAL A 171 7.55 8.91 -13.23
N SER A 172 7.58 10.23 -13.07
CA SER A 172 6.68 10.92 -12.18
C SER A 172 5.56 11.53 -13.02
N ALA A 173 4.33 11.09 -12.79
CA ALA A 173 3.17 11.66 -13.45
C ALA A 173 2.79 13.02 -12.82
N ILE A 174 2.95 13.15 -11.48
CA ILE A 174 2.64 14.40 -10.77
C ILE A 174 3.83 15.34 -10.85
N GLN A 175 3.64 16.51 -11.48
CA GLN A 175 4.63 17.58 -11.52
C GLN A 175 4.32 18.61 -10.42
N GLU A 176 5.23 19.58 -10.19
CA GLU A 176 5.02 20.66 -9.19
C GLU A 176 3.82 21.54 -9.57
N GLU A 177 3.56 21.68 -10.87
CA GLU A 177 2.45 22.48 -11.42
C GLU A 177 1.08 21.83 -11.18
N ASP A 178 1.03 20.52 -10.97
CA ASP A 178 -0.20 19.78 -10.71
C ASP A 178 -0.65 19.90 -9.25
N LEU A 179 0.23 20.42 -8.37
CA LEU A 179 -0.06 20.59 -6.96
C LEU A 179 -0.77 21.94 -6.68
N PRO A 180 -1.72 21.98 -5.74
CA PRO A 180 -2.12 20.89 -4.87
C PRO A 180 -3.13 19.92 -5.52
N LEU A 181 -3.04 18.63 -5.17
CA LEU A 181 -4.09 17.66 -5.43
C LEU A 181 -5.20 17.79 -4.37
N TYR A 182 -6.42 17.47 -4.75
CA TYR A 182 -7.57 17.58 -3.85
C TYR A 182 -8.13 16.22 -3.47
N PRO A 183 -8.40 15.96 -2.17
CA PRO A 183 -9.00 14.70 -1.75
C PRO A 183 -10.46 14.61 -2.17
N MET A 184 -10.88 13.40 -2.57
CA MET A 184 -12.29 13.10 -2.83
C MET A 184 -13.02 12.62 -1.56
N MET A 185 -12.29 12.04 -0.60
CA MET A 185 -12.82 11.63 0.70
C MET A 185 -12.67 12.78 1.70
N LEU A 186 -13.79 13.47 1.96
CA LEU A 186 -13.82 14.71 2.75
C LEU A 186 -14.37 14.52 4.16
N HIS A 187 -14.94 13.37 4.49
CA HIS A 187 -15.55 13.08 5.82
C HIS A 187 -16.49 14.18 6.31
N GLY A 188 -17.32 14.75 5.42
CA GLY A 188 -18.26 15.82 5.74
C GLY A 188 -17.64 17.22 5.87
N ALA A 189 -16.34 17.36 5.57
CA ALA A 189 -15.66 18.65 5.56
C ALA A 189 -15.73 19.36 4.19
N GLN A 190 -15.45 20.64 4.20
CA GLN A 190 -15.32 21.48 3.00
C GLN A 190 -14.00 22.26 3.05
N LEU A 191 -13.40 22.52 1.90
CA LEU A 191 -12.19 23.31 1.78
C LEU A 191 -12.48 24.75 2.22
N THR A 192 -11.73 25.24 3.20
CA THR A 192 -11.87 26.60 3.76
C THR A 192 -10.73 27.52 3.39
N ASN A 193 -9.53 26.95 3.21
CA ASN A 193 -8.35 27.74 2.86
C ASN A 193 -7.35 26.93 2.04
N THR A 194 -6.64 27.65 1.16
CA THR A 194 -5.50 27.11 0.40
C THR A 194 -4.35 28.09 0.49
N SER A 195 -3.19 27.61 0.89
CA SER A 195 -1.97 28.42 0.96
C SER A 195 -0.76 27.70 0.38
N ARG A 196 0.22 28.49 -0.06
CA ARG A 196 1.49 28.01 -0.60
C ARG A 196 2.62 28.66 0.17
N MET A 197 3.52 27.86 0.70
CA MET A 197 4.66 28.33 1.48
C MET A 197 5.97 27.81 0.87
N ASN A 198 7.00 28.65 0.86
CA ASN A 198 8.35 28.20 0.52
C ASN A 198 9.17 28.11 1.82
N ILE A 199 9.60 26.90 2.17
CA ILE A 199 10.41 26.65 3.35
C ILE A 199 11.71 26.00 2.91
N ASN A 200 12.82 26.70 3.07
CA ASN A 200 14.16 26.23 2.69
C ASN A 200 14.25 25.78 1.21
N GLY A 201 13.65 26.56 0.31
CA GLY A 201 13.63 26.28 -1.12
C GLY A 201 12.65 25.19 -1.57
N LYS A 202 11.89 24.58 -0.64
CA LYS A 202 10.85 23.61 -0.95
C LYS A 202 9.47 24.23 -0.83
N VAL A 203 8.65 24.00 -1.85
CA VAL A 203 7.28 24.46 -1.88
C VAL A 203 6.41 23.47 -1.12
N LYS A 204 5.58 24.00 -0.20
CA LYS A 204 4.54 23.27 0.50
C LYS A 204 3.19 23.84 0.13
N HIS A 205 2.28 22.98 -0.27
CA HIS A 205 0.88 23.33 -0.48
C HIS A 205 0.08 22.87 0.73
N VAL A 206 -0.71 23.77 1.29
CA VAL A 206 -1.52 23.53 2.50
C VAL A 206 -2.98 23.74 2.16
N LEU A 207 -3.80 22.75 2.43
CA LEU A 207 -5.25 22.76 2.26
C LEU A 207 -5.89 22.57 3.62
N GLU A 208 -6.74 23.49 4.05
CA GLU A 208 -7.46 23.44 5.31
C GLU A 208 -8.93 23.09 5.05
N TYR A 209 -9.43 22.10 5.76
CA TYR A 209 -10.80 21.61 5.66
C TYR A 209 -11.49 21.71 7.00
N SER A 210 -12.75 22.14 6.99
CA SER A 210 -13.59 22.24 8.19
C SER A 210 -15.03 21.81 7.90
N GLY A 211 -15.71 21.26 8.91
CA GLY A 211 -17.09 20.77 8.81
C GLY A 211 -17.38 19.73 9.87
N ASP A 212 -17.92 18.58 9.47
CA ASP A 212 -18.15 17.45 10.39
C ASP A 212 -16.84 16.89 10.95
N ALA A 213 -15.76 17.01 10.19
CA ALA A 213 -14.38 16.80 10.64
C ALA A 213 -13.49 17.98 10.22
N ASN A 214 -12.44 18.25 11.01
CA ASN A 214 -11.44 19.28 10.69
C ASN A 214 -10.12 18.59 10.41
N PHE A 215 -9.50 18.93 9.28
CA PHE A 215 -8.18 18.41 8.95
C PHE A 215 -7.41 19.34 8.03
N THR A 216 -6.10 19.20 8.06
CA THR A 216 -5.18 19.94 7.19
C THR A 216 -4.37 18.96 6.36
N VAL A 217 -4.32 19.19 5.06
CA VAL A 217 -3.47 18.44 4.13
C VAL A 217 -2.26 19.28 3.76
N VAL A 218 -1.07 18.71 3.91
CA VAL A 218 0.18 19.29 3.44
C VAL A 218 0.76 18.43 2.35
N GLN A 219 1.15 19.03 1.23
CA GLN A 219 1.72 18.32 0.08
C GLN A 219 3.05 18.96 -0.29
N MET A 220 4.04 18.13 -0.58
CA MET A 220 5.37 18.58 -0.94
C MET A 220 6.05 17.57 -1.89
N LYS A 221 6.57 18.05 -3.00
CA LYS A 221 7.40 17.24 -3.90
C LYS A 221 8.70 16.84 -3.18
N LYS A 222 9.09 15.58 -3.30
CA LYS A 222 10.32 15.02 -2.72
C LYS A 222 11.34 14.78 -3.81
N ASP A 223 12.54 15.22 -3.57
CA ASP A 223 13.68 14.92 -4.43
C ASP A 223 14.37 13.62 -3.97
N SER A 224 14.90 12.88 -4.94
CA SER A 224 15.79 11.76 -4.62
C SER A 224 17.07 12.27 -3.97
N VAL A 225 17.49 11.64 -2.89
CA VAL A 225 18.77 11.95 -2.24
C VAL A 225 19.94 11.30 -2.99
N GLU A 226 21.14 11.91 -2.92
CA GLU A 226 22.32 11.40 -3.64
C GLU A 226 22.78 10.03 -3.13
N LYS A 227 22.83 9.89 -1.80
CA LYS A 227 23.24 8.64 -1.12
C LYS A 227 22.04 8.00 -0.46
N THR A 228 21.97 6.69 -0.51
CA THR A 228 20.95 5.91 0.20
C THR A 228 20.95 6.29 1.68
N GLN A 229 19.78 6.66 2.18
CA GLN A 229 19.58 7.05 3.58
C GLN A 229 18.52 6.17 4.23
N THR A 230 18.79 5.76 5.46
CA THR A 230 17.78 5.12 6.31
C THR A 230 17.21 6.15 7.27
N VAL A 231 15.91 6.36 7.21
CA VAL A 231 15.15 7.24 8.08
C VAL A 231 14.38 6.38 9.08
N ILE A 232 14.56 6.67 10.38
CA ILE A 232 13.76 6.00 11.42
C ILE A 232 12.42 6.74 11.50
N MET A 233 11.33 5.98 11.35
CA MET A 233 9.98 6.50 11.41
C MET A 233 9.40 6.18 12.78
N PRO A 234 9.18 7.18 13.64
CA PRO A 234 8.44 6.99 14.88
C PRO A 234 6.97 6.73 14.56
N GLY A 235 6.34 5.81 15.28
CA GLY A 235 4.92 5.56 15.12
C GLY A 235 4.56 4.27 14.35
N GLN A 236 3.32 4.19 13.91
CA GLN A 236 2.73 2.97 13.36
C GLN A 236 2.66 3.03 11.84
N MET A 237 3.04 1.92 11.21
CA MET A 237 2.89 1.74 9.76
C MET A 237 1.44 1.44 9.39
N ILE A 238 0.92 2.15 8.39
CA ILE A 238 -0.40 1.92 7.77
C ILE A 238 -0.15 1.47 6.33
N ASP A 239 -0.42 0.21 6.03
CA ASP A 239 -0.24 -0.36 4.70
C ASP A 239 -1.62 -0.58 4.05
N VAL A 240 -1.88 0.10 2.94
CA VAL A 240 -3.12 0.02 2.15
C VAL A 240 -2.87 -0.58 0.76
N LEU A 241 -2.00 -1.59 0.70
CA LEU A 241 -1.62 -2.39 -0.46
C LEU A 241 -0.62 -1.70 -1.40
N ASP A 242 -1.01 -0.62 -2.05
CA ASP A 242 -0.22 0.11 -3.04
C ASP A 242 0.51 1.34 -2.45
N MET A 243 0.24 1.64 -1.20
CA MET A 243 0.84 2.77 -0.50
C MET A 243 1.07 2.44 0.98
N VAL A 244 2.19 2.90 1.50
CA VAL A 244 2.50 2.81 2.92
C VAL A 244 2.53 4.20 3.51
N GLY A 245 1.69 4.41 4.52
CA GLY A 245 1.71 5.57 5.39
C GLY A 245 2.29 5.23 6.76
N PHE A 246 2.53 6.25 7.54
CA PHE A 246 2.86 6.13 8.95
C PHE A 246 2.10 7.17 9.79
N TYR A 247 1.72 6.72 10.97
CA TYR A 247 1.00 7.52 11.95
C TYR A 247 1.86 7.71 13.19
N ASP A 248 2.07 8.95 13.62
CA ASP A 248 2.91 9.29 14.78
C ASP A 248 2.14 9.88 15.97
N GLY A 249 0.83 9.79 15.98
CA GLY A 249 -0.04 10.23 17.08
C GLY A 249 -1.03 11.33 16.70
N ASN A 250 -0.69 12.21 15.78
CA ASN A 250 -1.57 13.32 15.38
C ASN A 250 -1.63 13.55 13.86
N HIS A 251 -0.83 12.83 13.08
CA HIS A 251 -0.91 12.92 11.62
C HIS A 251 -0.56 11.60 10.95
N VAL A 252 -1.02 11.45 9.73
CA VAL A 252 -0.61 10.39 8.82
C VAL A 252 0.16 10.99 7.66
N SER A 253 1.34 10.46 7.37
CA SER A 253 2.11 10.80 6.18
C SER A 253 2.28 9.60 5.28
N ALA A 254 2.24 9.81 3.98
CA ALA A 254 2.55 8.80 2.96
C ALA A 254 3.23 9.45 1.76
N ILE A 255 3.97 8.63 1.00
CA ILE A 255 4.64 9.08 -0.22
C ILE A 255 4.07 8.31 -1.39
N TYR A 256 3.60 9.03 -2.39
CA TYR A 256 3.15 8.48 -3.67
C TYR A 256 3.64 9.39 -4.80
N ASP A 257 4.16 8.81 -5.86
CA ASP A 257 4.70 9.50 -7.03
C ASP A 257 5.67 10.65 -6.68
N ASN A 258 6.55 10.39 -5.71
CA ASN A 258 7.51 11.35 -5.18
C ASN A 258 6.86 12.61 -4.58
N VAL A 259 5.59 12.56 -4.22
CA VAL A 259 4.92 13.59 -3.41
C VAL A 259 4.69 13.03 -2.01
N GLU A 260 5.10 13.78 -1.01
CA GLU A 260 4.75 13.53 0.39
C GLU A 260 3.44 14.21 0.70
N PHE A 261 2.47 13.43 1.13
CA PHE A 261 1.18 13.88 1.64
C PHE A 261 1.17 13.69 3.15
N THR A 262 0.77 14.72 3.88
CA THR A 262 0.59 14.65 5.32
C THR A 262 -0.79 15.19 5.68
N VAL A 263 -1.57 14.41 6.41
CA VAL A 263 -2.88 14.81 6.92
C VAL A 263 -2.81 14.92 8.43
N PHE A 264 -3.08 16.12 8.94
CA PHE A 264 -3.19 16.41 10.37
C PHE A 264 -4.66 16.50 10.74
N SER A 265 -5.08 15.83 11.80
CA SER A 265 -6.42 15.92 12.34
C SER A 265 -6.48 15.41 13.78
N GLU A 266 -7.36 16.02 14.59
CA GLU A 266 -7.78 15.51 15.91
C GLU A 266 -9.13 14.79 15.82
N ASP A 267 -9.86 14.97 14.71
CA ASP A 267 -11.21 14.43 14.51
C ASP A 267 -11.21 13.10 13.75
N LEU A 268 -10.20 12.88 12.87
CA LEU A 268 -10.10 11.70 12.03
C LEU A 268 -9.22 10.61 12.65
N SER A 269 -9.67 9.37 12.56
CA SER A 269 -8.83 8.21 12.86
C SER A 269 -7.67 8.07 11.85
N PRO A 270 -6.60 7.33 12.19
CA PRO A 270 -5.48 7.11 11.26
C PRO A 270 -5.90 6.51 9.92
N ASP A 271 -6.89 5.59 9.90
CA ASP A 271 -7.42 5.00 8.67
C ASP A 271 -8.20 6.02 7.83
N GLU A 272 -8.94 6.92 8.47
CA GLU A 272 -9.66 7.99 7.78
C GLU A 272 -8.68 9.03 7.21
N MET A 273 -7.64 9.43 7.96
CA MET A 273 -6.57 10.27 7.43
C MET A 273 -5.87 9.61 6.24
N MET A 274 -5.60 8.30 6.30
CA MET A 274 -5.03 7.56 5.17
C MET A 274 -6.01 7.52 3.99
N SER A 275 -7.32 7.42 4.21
CA SER A 275 -8.32 7.45 3.14
C SER A 275 -8.38 8.81 2.43
N VAL A 276 -8.15 9.91 3.15
CA VAL A 276 -7.98 11.25 2.55
C VAL A 276 -6.80 11.23 1.59
N ILE A 277 -5.63 10.71 2.03
CA ILE A 277 -4.41 10.65 1.19
C ILE A 277 -4.65 9.80 -0.07
N THR A 278 -5.20 8.60 0.09
CA THR A 278 -5.39 7.67 -1.04
C THR A 278 -6.45 8.13 -2.04
N SER A 279 -7.26 9.12 -1.68
CA SER A 279 -8.30 9.72 -2.52
C SER A 279 -7.85 10.97 -3.28
N MET A 280 -6.56 11.36 -3.20
CA MET A 280 -6.05 12.55 -3.89
C MET A 280 -6.13 12.38 -5.41
N GLN A 281 -6.63 13.41 -6.07
CA GLN A 281 -6.73 13.46 -7.52
C GLN A 281 -6.28 14.83 -8.03
N VAL A 282 -5.80 14.86 -9.28
CA VAL A 282 -5.54 16.10 -9.99
C VAL A 282 -6.88 16.83 -10.19
N ALA A 283 -6.94 18.11 -9.83
CA ALA A 283 -8.13 18.91 -10.10
C ALA A 283 -8.35 18.98 -11.62
N VAL A 284 -9.36 18.29 -12.13
CA VAL A 284 -9.81 18.52 -13.50
C VAL A 284 -10.50 19.88 -13.51
N MET A 285 -9.78 20.92 -13.94
CA MET A 285 -10.44 22.19 -14.24
C MET A 285 -11.41 21.97 -15.41
N LYS A 286 -12.69 21.97 -15.08
CA LYS A 286 -13.78 22.03 -16.07
C LYS A 286 -13.94 23.44 -16.60
#